data_62262ec50410d14f7ecc405b00f1a28a
#
_entry.id   62262ec50410d14f7ecc405b00f1a28a
#
_cell.length_a   1.000
_cell.length_b   1.000
_cell.length_c   1.000
_cell.angle_alpha   90.00
_cell.angle_beta   90.00
_cell.angle_gamma   90.00
#
_symmetry.space_group_name_H-M   'P 1'
#
loop_
_entity.id
_entity.type
_entity.pdbx_description
1 polymer ?
#
loop_
_entity_poly.entity_id
_entity_poly.type
_entity_poly.pdbx_seq_one_letter_code
_entity_poly.pdbx_strand_id
1 'polypeptide(L)'
;SIQETKAKNILLLFANPYSLESLDTICDYNALIVAYQNTSQLQTAAANSLFTPYKFTASLPVDASQTYKASPDFAIELPKQAPSKFSKIDSLINYGISQEAYPGAQVLIAQNGQILYKKNAGYQTYDNKIAINDSSIYDVASLTKVMATTLALMKLYDEGKFSLDDRLSNYLPYLKRTNKRKITIKEALSHCGRLKAYLPIWVHSLEKAKEDSTLFAQQNNEENQYLQLTDSLYINKKYKQDILKQIIDSPLNPKHKYVYSDLGFILLGELVETLSGKTLDVYLEDNFYKPMNLAHTCFRPKEKENIENIVPTIEAVDFRNSLIKGNVHDETSALLGGVAGHAGLFSTAEDLFAICQMILNKGQYNGKRYINSKTIDLFSKTHFAEHNNRRALGWDKPLLKGKSSHTSKYASKKSIGHSGFTGTYLWIDPENQTILIFLSNRVYPDAKTNKLAQLNIRTDIHDLIYEIL
;
A
#
# COMPACT_ATOMS: atom_id res chain seq x y z
N SER A 1 -9.03 -45.23 -23.27
CA SER A 1 -8.37 -45.68 -22.01
C SER A 1 -7.07 -44.97 -21.82
N ILE A 2 -6.69 -44.71 -20.56
CA ILE A 2 -5.47 -43.94 -20.15
C ILE A 2 -4.17 -44.66 -20.56
N GLN A 3 -4.24 -45.92 -20.90
CA GLN A 3 -3.07 -46.77 -21.23
C GLN A 3 -2.41 -46.50 -22.60
N GLU A 4 -3.05 -45.76 -23.51
CA GLU A 4 -2.52 -45.55 -24.87
C GLU A 4 -1.68 -44.31 -25.07
N THR A 5 -1.49 -43.45 -24.03
CA THR A 5 -0.66 -42.27 -24.13
C THR A 5 0.75 -42.49 -23.56
N LYS A 6 1.80 -42.07 -24.28
CA LYS A 6 3.17 -41.98 -23.76
C LYS A 6 3.35 -40.96 -22.63
N ALA A 7 2.26 -40.37 -22.15
CA ALA A 7 2.26 -39.38 -21.07
C ALA A 7 2.39 -40.10 -19.72
N LYS A 8 3.11 -39.46 -18.79
CA LYS A 8 3.14 -39.92 -17.39
C LYS A 8 1.86 -39.53 -16.70
N ASN A 9 1.19 -40.48 -16.08
CA ASN A 9 -0.08 -40.29 -15.38
C ASN A 9 0.17 -40.19 -13.88
N ILE A 10 -0.44 -39.19 -13.23
CA ILE A 10 -0.35 -38.97 -11.79
C ILE A 10 -1.75 -38.98 -11.22
N LEU A 11 -2.01 -39.79 -10.20
CA LEU A 11 -3.27 -39.81 -9.47
C LEU A 11 -3.18 -38.85 -8.26
N LEU A 12 -4.13 -37.93 -8.17
CA LEU A 12 -4.33 -37.06 -7.01
C LEU A 12 -5.56 -37.53 -6.24
N LEU A 13 -5.38 -38.06 -5.03
CA LEU A 13 -6.45 -38.58 -4.18
C LEU A 13 -6.78 -37.56 -3.06
N PHE A 14 -7.93 -36.91 -3.17
CA PHE A 14 -8.46 -35.98 -2.16
C PHE A 14 -9.47 -36.70 -1.24
N ALA A 15 -9.02 -37.75 -0.58
CA ALA A 15 -9.87 -38.57 0.28
C ALA A 15 -9.02 -39.19 1.41
N ASN A 16 -9.70 -39.83 2.35
CA ASN A 16 -9.06 -40.63 3.39
C ASN A 16 -8.11 -41.69 2.77
N PRO A 17 -6.91 -41.93 3.31
CA PRO A 17 -5.97 -42.91 2.83
C PRO A 17 -6.53 -44.31 2.65
N TYR A 18 -7.48 -44.74 3.47
CA TYR A 18 -8.17 -46.03 3.34
C TYR A 18 -8.94 -46.20 2.01
N SER A 19 -9.23 -45.12 1.31
CA SER A 19 -9.81 -45.17 -0.04
C SER A 19 -8.88 -45.81 -1.06
N LEU A 20 -7.58 -45.95 -0.75
CA LEU A 20 -6.62 -46.64 -1.61
C LEU A 20 -6.95 -48.13 -1.75
N GLU A 21 -7.58 -48.74 -0.75
CA GLU A 21 -7.98 -50.18 -0.78
C GLU A 21 -9.05 -50.46 -1.83
N SER A 22 -9.89 -49.47 -2.16
CA SER A 22 -10.97 -49.60 -3.14
C SER A 22 -10.60 -49.19 -4.57
N LEU A 23 -9.35 -48.83 -4.84
CA LEU A 23 -8.86 -48.42 -6.15
C LEU A 23 -8.10 -49.56 -6.85
N ASP A 24 -8.78 -50.28 -7.73
CA ASP A 24 -8.26 -51.49 -8.43
C ASP A 24 -7.11 -51.23 -9.43
N THR A 25 -6.88 -49.96 -9.81
CA THR A 25 -5.97 -49.60 -10.93
C THR A 25 -4.85 -48.62 -10.54
N ILE A 26 -4.48 -48.55 -9.25
CA ILE A 26 -3.42 -47.62 -8.79
C ILE A 26 -2.06 -47.94 -9.46
N CYS A 27 -1.79 -49.21 -9.79
CA CYS A 27 -0.57 -49.64 -10.44
C CYS A 27 -0.38 -49.06 -11.87
N ASP A 28 -1.41 -48.52 -12.47
CA ASP A 28 -1.38 -47.92 -13.82
C ASP A 28 -0.88 -46.46 -13.81
N TYR A 29 -0.68 -45.87 -12.63
CA TYR A 29 -0.21 -44.49 -12.49
C TYR A 29 1.30 -44.47 -12.19
N ASN A 30 1.99 -43.46 -12.74
CA ASN A 30 3.40 -43.23 -12.52
C ASN A 30 3.71 -42.65 -11.14
N ALA A 31 2.73 -41.96 -10.53
CA ALA A 31 2.82 -41.44 -9.17
C ALA A 31 1.42 -41.29 -8.55
N LEU A 32 1.40 -41.33 -7.21
CA LEU A 32 0.20 -41.14 -6.39
C LEU A 32 0.46 -40.07 -5.36
N ILE A 33 -0.40 -39.07 -5.27
CA ILE A 33 -0.40 -38.04 -4.23
C ILE A 33 -1.70 -38.14 -3.44
N VAL A 34 -1.58 -38.35 -2.11
CA VAL A 34 -2.75 -38.40 -1.19
C VAL A 34 -2.83 -37.11 -0.39
N ALA A 35 -3.91 -36.38 -0.58
CA ALA A 35 -4.11 -35.06 0.05
C ALA A 35 -5.09 -35.08 1.23
N TYR A 36 -5.52 -36.25 1.71
CA TYR A 36 -6.36 -36.51 2.89
C TYR A 36 -7.73 -35.83 2.96
N GLN A 37 -7.89 -34.64 2.41
CA GLN A 37 -9.14 -33.85 2.42
C GLN A 37 -9.34 -33.13 1.11
N ASN A 38 -10.60 -32.94 0.73
CA ASN A 38 -10.98 -32.20 -0.46
C ASN A 38 -11.29 -30.74 -0.10
N THR A 39 -10.23 -29.94 0.15
CA THR A 39 -10.32 -28.50 0.40
C THR A 39 -9.63 -27.73 -0.71
N SER A 40 -10.04 -26.48 -0.94
CA SER A 40 -9.42 -25.61 -1.96
C SER A 40 -7.91 -25.40 -1.70
N GLN A 41 -7.51 -25.30 -0.43
CA GLN A 41 -6.11 -25.18 -0.04
C GLN A 41 -5.28 -26.41 -0.43
N LEU A 42 -5.80 -27.61 -0.16
CA LEU A 42 -5.11 -28.87 -0.51
C LEU A 42 -5.13 -29.13 -2.03
N GLN A 43 -6.19 -28.77 -2.72
CA GLN A 43 -6.20 -28.82 -4.19
C GLN A 43 -5.13 -27.93 -4.80
N THR A 44 -5.01 -26.68 -4.30
CA THR A 44 -3.97 -25.73 -4.72
C THR A 44 -2.57 -26.25 -4.40
N ALA A 45 -2.35 -26.81 -3.19
CA ALA A 45 -1.07 -27.36 -2.78
C ALA A 45 -0.69 -28.58 -3.65
N ALA A 46 -1.62 -29.50 -3.92
CA ALA A 46 -1.41 -30.64 -4.78
C ALA A 46 -1.10 -30.24 -6.22
N ALA A 47 -1.84 -29.27 -6.79
CA ALA A 47 -1.56 -28.74 -8.11
C ALA A 47 -0.16 -28.08 -8.20
N ASN A 48 0.19 -27.25 -7.23
CA ASN A 48 1.52 -26.61 -7.18
C ASN A 48 2.64 -27.62 -7.06
N SER A 49 2.43 -28.73 -6.35
CA SER A 49 3.46 -29.79 -6.18
C SER A 49 3.82 -30.49 -7.48
N LEU A 50 2.98 -30.44 -8.50
CA LEU A 50 3.26 -31.00 -9.84
C LEU A 50 4.25 -30.15 -10.65
N PHE A 51 4.35 -28.85 -10.36
CA PHE A 51 5.11 -27.87 -11.15
C PHE A 51 6.28 -27.24 -10.39
N THR A 52 6.42 -27.52 -9.11
CA THR A 52 7.52 -27.04 -8.27
C THR A 52 8.34 -28.23 -7.74
N PRO A 53 9.64 -28.07 -7.47
CA PRO A 53 10.47 -29.13 -6.87
C PRO A 53 10.11 -29.34 -5.38
N TYR A 54 8.86 -29.66 -5.10
CA TYR A 54 8.41 -30.04 -3.76
C TYR A 54 8.91 -31.43 -3.44
N LYS A 55 9.68 -31.59 -2.35
CA LYS A 55 9.91 -32.90 -1.74
C LYS A 55 8.77 -33.15 -0.77
N PHE A 56 7.93 -34.13 -1.09
CA PHE A 56 6.96 -34.64 -0.13
C PHE A 56 7.73 -35.25 1.04
N THR A 57 7.46 -34.78 2.24
CA THR A 57 8.16 -35.20 3.46
C THR A 57 7.28 -36.03 4.38
N ALA A 58 6.00 -36.21 4.03
CA ALA A 58 5.04 -36.99 4.79
C ALA A 58 4.89 -38.40 4.21
N SER A 59 4.87 -39.40 5.08
CA SER A 59 4.50 -40.77 4.80
C SER A 59 3.04 -41.04 5.20
N LEU A 60 2.46 -42.15 4.77
CA LEU A 60 1.18 -42.60 5.26
C LEU A 60 1.25 -42.80 6.78
N PRO A 61 0.41 -42.12 7.59
CA PRO A 61 0.44 -42.28 9.04
C PRO A 61 -0.25 -43.57 9.54
N VAL A 62 -0.92 -44.27 8.62
CA VAL A 62 -1.69 -45.51 8.88
C VAL A 62 -1.47 -46.51 7.76
N ASP A 63 -1.64 -47.80 8.06
CA ASP A 63 -1.74 -48.85 7.05
C ASP A 63 -3.06 -48.64 6.26
N ALA A 64 -2.94 -48.13 5.04
CA ALA A 64 -4.12 -47.84 4.20
C ALA A 64 -4.59 -49.09 3.44
N SER A 65 -3.72 -50.08 3.26
CA SER A 65 -4.06 -51.40 2.70
C SER A 65 -2.95 -52.41 2.98
N GLN A 66 -3.07 -53.63 2.49
CA GLN A 66 -1.99 -54.60 2.54
C GLN A 66 -0.73 -54.16 1.75
N THR A 67 -0.93 -53.38 0.69
CA THR A 67 0.12 -52.85 -0.16
C THR A 67 0.70 -51.53 0.32
N TYR A 68 -0.15 -50.63 0.85
CA TYR A 68 0.22 -49.28 1.27
C TYR A 68 0.29 -49.23 2.80
N LYS A 69 1.50 -49.48 3.33
CA LYS A 69 1.76 -49.51 4.76
C LYS A 69 2.21 -48.15 5.31
N ALA A 70 1.92 -47.92 6.57
CA ALA A 70 2.54 -46.84 7.32
C ALA A 70 4.07 -47.09 7.34
N SER A 71 4.83 -46.04 7.11
CA SER A 71 6.28 -46.12 7.23
C SER A 71 6.74 -45.45 8.52
N PRO A 72 7.11 -46.22 9.55
CA PRO A 72 7.56 -45.66 10.82
C PRO A 72 8.97 -45.05 10.75
N ASP A 73 9.75 -45.33 9.71
CA ASP A 73 11.19 -45.04 9.66
C ASP A 73 11.57 -43.79 8.85
N PHE A 74 10.62 -42.91 8.54
CA PHE A 74 10.98 -41.56 8.09
C PHE A 74 11.16 -40.64 9.29
N ALA A 75 12.32 -40.80 9.99
CA ALA A 75 12.93 -39.65 10.62
C ALA A 75 13.13 -38.58 9.52
N ILE A 76 12.26 -37.61 9.47
CA ILE A 76 12.40 -36.44 8.60
C ILE A 76 13.61 -35.69 9.15
N GLU A 77 14.82 -35.97 8.69
CA GLU A 77 15.78 -34.92 8.56
C GLU A 77 15.17 -33.99 7.52
N LEU A 78 14.48 -32.95 8.02
CA LEU A 78 14.16 -31.78 7.21
C LEU A 78 15.50 -31.43 6.54
N PRO A 79 15.65 -31.57 5.19
CA PRO A 79 16.86 -31.09 4.56
C PRO A 79 17.00 -29.68 5.06
N LYS A 80 18.16 -29.32 5.62
CA LYS A 80 18.46 -27.92 5.93
C LYS A 80 18.10 -27.20 4.67
N GLN A 81 16.96 -26.51 4.66
CA GLN A 81 16.49 -25.80 3.47
C GLN A 81 17.68 -24.96 3.05
N ALA A 82 18.15 -25.16 1.83
CA ALA A 82 19.12 -24.24 1.27
C ALA A 82 18.53 -22.86 1.49
N PRO A 83 19.26 -21.92 2.12
CA PRO A 83 18.69 -20.66 2.53
C PRO A 83 17.97 -20.08 1.31
N SER A 84 16.68 -19.73 1.47
CA SER A 84 15.89 -19.09 0.43
C SER A 84 16.75 -17.98 -0.15
N LYS A 85 16.74 -17.79 -1.48
CA LYS A 85 17.44 -16.64 -2.09
C LYS A 85 17.05 -15.30 -1.41
N PHE A 86 15.93 -15.26 -0.71
CA PHE A 86 15.44 -14.10 0.05
C PHE A 86 15.83 -14.11 1.54
N SER A 87 16.64 -15.05 2.02
CA SER A 87 17.00 -15.15 3.45
C SER A 87 17.67 -13.91 4.03
N LYS A 88 18.44 -13.17 3.21
CA LYS A 88 19.00 -11.87 3.60
C LYS A 88 17.91 -10.82 3.82
N ILE A 89 16.84 -10.85 3.05
CA ILE A 89 15.69 -9.97 3.22
C ILE A 89 14.94 -10.31 4.52
N ASP A 90 14.72 -11.63 4.79
CA ASP A 90 14.18 -12.07 6.08
C ASP A 90 15.01 -11.56 7.26
N SER A 91 16.34 -11.61 7.14
CA SER A 91 17.27 -11.13 8.18
C SER A 91 17.14 -9.63 8.41
N LEU A 92 17.01 -8.82 7.34
CA LEU A 92 16.84 -7.37 7.46
C LEU A 92 15.49 -7.00 8.08
N ILE A 93 14.41 -7.69 7.71
CA ILE A 93 13.08 -7.47 8.28
C ILE A 93 13.11 -7.77 9.79
N ASN A 94 13.65 -8.91 10.17
CA ASN A 94 13.75 -9.31 11.58
C ASN A 94 14.72 -8.41 12.37
N TYR A 95 15.79 -7.94 11.75
CA TYR A 95 16.69 -6.95 12.35
C TYR A 95 15.96 -5.66 12.66
N GLY A 96 15.13 -5.15 11.71
CA GLY A 96 14.32 -3.97 11.96
C GLY A 96 13.38 -4.11 13.16
N ILE A 97 12.73 -5.28 13.32
CA ILE A 97 11.88 -5.59 14.47
C ILE A 97 12.71 -5.65 15.75
N SER A 98 13.85 -6.35 15.74
CA SER A 98 14.72 -6.50 16.92
C SER A 98 15.33 -5.17 17.40
N GLN A 99 15.52 -4.22 16.50
CA GLN A 99 15.97 -2.86 16.80
C GLN A 99 14.82 -1.90 17.14
N GLU A 100 13.59 -2.41 17.25
CA GLU A 100 12.39 -1.59 17.48
C GLU A 100 12.24 -0.46 16.45
N ALA A 101 12.59 -0.73 15.19
CA ALA A 101 12.33 0.20 14.10
C ALA A 101 10.87 0.20 13.68
N TYR A 102 10.17 -0.88 13.95
CA TYR A 102 8.74 -1.12 13.81
C TYR A 102 8.36 -2.43 14.52
N PRO A 103 7.13 -2.57 15.05
CA PRO A 103 6.70 -3.80 15.71
C PRO A 103 6.42 -4.93 14.72
N GLY A 104 5.99 -4.60 13.51
CA GLY A 104 5.74 -5.56 12.45
C GLY A 104 5.65 -4.95 11.07
N ALA A 105 5.70 -5.80 10.04
CA ALA A 105 5.71 -5.36 8.65
C ALA A 105 5.06 -6.39 7.71
N GLN A 106 4.48 -5.88 6.60
CA GLN A 106 4.19 -6.66 5.39
C GLN A 106 5.21 -6.27 4.31
N VAL A 107 5.84 -7.26 3.68
CA VAL A 107 6.78 -7.05 2.57
C VAL A 107 6.36 -7.92 1.39
N LEU A 108 6.22 -7.29 0.22
CA LEU A 108 5.89 -7.97 -1.03
C LEU A 108 6.85 -7.56 -2.12
N ILE A 109 7.41 -8.55 -2.82
CA ILE A 109 8.31 -8.37 -3.97
C ILE A 109 7.73 -9.15 -5.13
N ALA A 110 7.58 -8.47 -6.26
CA ALA A 110 7.13 -9.11 -7.49
C ALA A 110 8.05 -8.76 -8.66
N GLN A 111 8.12 -9.66 -9.63
CA GLN A 111 8.81 -9.46 -10.89
C GLN A 111 8.03 -10.11 -12.02
N ASN A 112 7.99 -9.46 -13.20
CA ASN A 112 7.32 -9.97 -14.39
C ASN A 112 5.84 -10.38 -14.13
N GLY A 113 5.15 -9.65 -13.25
CA GLY A 113 3.75 -9.90 -12.90
C GLY A 113 3.53 -11.02 -11.87
N GLN A 114 4.59 -11.64 -11.37
CA GLN A 114 4.52 -12.71 -10.38
C GLN A 114 5.04 -12.27 -9.02
N ILE A 115 4.31 -12.56 -7.96
CA ILE A 115 4.78 -12.37 -6.58
C ILE A 115 5.83 -13.45 -6.30
N LEU A 116 7.09 -13.03 -6.09
CA LEU A 116 8.21 -13.91 -5.80
C LEU A 116 8.49 -14.05 -4.31
N TYR A 117 8.08 -13.06 -3.52
CA TYR A 117 8.27 -13.04 -2.08
C TYR A 117 7.13 -12.28 -1.42
N LYS A 118 6.60 -12.86 -0.37
CA LYS A 118 5.61 -12.24 0.53
C LYS A 118 5.92 -12.65 1.95
N LYS A 119 6.02 -11.67 2.84
CA LYS A 119 6.33 -11.87 4.25
C LYS A 119 5.48 -10.98 5.13
N ASN A 120 4.81 -11.59 6.07
CA ASN A 120 4.23 -10.95 7.24
C ASN A 120 5.16 -11.25 8.41
N ALA A 121 5.63 -10.21 9.11
CA ALA A 121 6.60 -10.37 10.18
C ALA A 121 6.22 -9.53 11.39
N GLY A 122 6.46 -10.06 12.60
CA GLY A 122 6.19 -9.37 13.86
C GLY A 122 4.72 -9.27 14.18
N TYR A 123 4.38 -8.22 14.91
CA TYR A 123 3.08 -8.03 15.53
C TYR A 123 2.56 -6.61 15.26
N GLN A 124 1.27 -6.37 15.55
CA GLN A 124 0.69 -5.04 15.39
C GLN A 124 1.30 -4.01 16.36
N THR A 125 1.70 -4.47 17.53
CA THR A 125 2.29 -3.66 18.63
C THR A 125 3.42 -4.42 19.29
N TYR A 126 4.21 -3.75 20.14
CA TYR A 126 5.32 -4.39 20.86
C TYR A 126 4.88 -5.30 22.03
N ASP A 127 3.58 -5.39 22.34
CA ASP A 127 3.05 -6.33 23.32
C ASP A 127 2.90 -7.76 22.77
N ASN A 128 3.14 -7.96 21.48
CA ASN A 128 3.18 -9.24 20.77
C ASN A 128 1.87 -10.06 20.84
N LYS A 129 0.71 -9.38 20.91
CA LYS A 129 -0.59 -10.08 21.02
C LYS A 129 -1.17 -10.46 19.67
N ILE A 130 -1.19 -9.56 18.70
CA ILE A 130 -1.82 -9.76 17.40
C ILE A 130 -0.72 -9.78 16.34
N ALA A 131 -0.46 -10.96 15.75
CA ALA A 131 0.52 -11.12 14.69
C ALA A 131 0.08 -10.42 13.40
N ILE A 132 1.04 -9.88 12.64
CA ILE A 132 0.80 -9.39 11.28
C ILE A 132 0.45 -10.55 10.37
N ASN A 133 -0.59 -10.37 9.57
CA ASN A 133 -1.09 -11.32 8.58
C ASN A 133 -1.49 -10.61 7.29
N ASP A 134 -1.99 -11.35 6.29
CA ASP A 134 -2.36 -10.81 4.97
C ASP A 134 -3.48 -9.77 5.03
N SER A 135 -4.37 -9.88 6.02
CA SER A 135 -5.47 -8.93 6.25
C SER A 135 -5.09 -7.75 7.14
N SER A 136 -3.83 -7.63 7.56
CA SER A 136 -3.36 -6.50 8.37
C SER A 136 -3.34 -5.22 7.56
N ILE A 137 -4.16 -4.23 7.95
CA ILE A 137 -4.43 -3.00 7.20
C ILE A 137 -3.65 -1.85 7.84
N TYR A 138 -2.82 -1.18 7.05
CA TYR A 138 -1.96 -0.08 7.50
C TYR A 138 -2.48 1.28 7.03
N ASP A 139 -2.34 2.30 7.87
CA ASP A 139 -2.36 3.70 7.41
C ASP A 139 -1.15 3.91 6.51
N VAL A 140 -1.41 4.07 5.20
CA VAL A 140 -0.34 4.18 4.22
C VAL A 140 0.22 5.60 4.08
N ALA A 141 -0.29 6.55 4.86
CA ALA A 141 0.16 7.94 4.92
C ALA A 141 0.27 8.56 3.51
N SER A 142 1.44 9.13 3.18
CA SER A 142 1.65 9.80 1.88
C SER A 142 1.60 8.90 0.65
N LEU A 143 1.51 7.56 0.79
CA LEU A 143 1.18 6.73 -0.38
C LEU A 143 -0.22 7.07 -0.91
N THR A 144 -1.10 7.66 -0.10
CA THR A 144 -2.40 8.24 -0.52
C THR A 144 -2.23 9.15 -1.74
N LYS A 145 -1.14 9.93 -1.79
CA LYS A 145 -0.88 10.85 -2.91
C LYS A 145 -0.83 10.12 -4.26
N VAL A 146 -0.25 8.91 -4.29
CA VAL A 146 -0.05 8.15 -5.52
C VAL A 146 -1.07 7.04 -5.72
N MET A 147 -1.52 6.40 -4.64
CA MET A 147 -2.49 5.30 -4.70
C MET A 147 -3.95 5.79 -4.71
N ALA A 148 -4.17 7.09 -4.48
CA ALA A 148 -5.49 7.72 -4.50
C ALA A 148 -5.49 8.94 -5.42
N THR A 149 -4.99 10.09 -4.98
CA THR A 149 -5.16 11.38 -5.66
C THR A 149 -4.57 11.41 -7.08
N THR A 150 -3.32 10.96 -7.25
CA THR A 150 -2.69 10.90 -8.58
C THR A 150 -3.41 9.90 -9.48
N LEU A 151 -3.82 8.75 -8.94
CA LEU A 151 -4.59 7.74 -9.66
C LEU A 151 -5.92 8.31 -10.19
N ALA A 152 -6.67 9.02 -9.34
CA ALA A 152 -7.91 9.70 -9.71
C ALA A 152 -7.67 10.77 -10.79
N LEU A 153 -6.59 11.57 -10.65
CA LEU A 153 -6.25 12.59 -11.64
C LEU A 153 -5.80 12.01 -12.97
N MET A 154 -5.10 10.88 -13.00
CA MET A 154 -4.79 10.17 -14.25
C MET A 154 -6.08 9.79 -15.00
N LYS A 155 -7.08 9.28 -14.28
CA LYS A 155 -8.38 8.90 -14.87
C LYS A 155 -9.12 10.12 -15.40
N LEU A 156 -9.21 11.19 -14.62
CA LEU A 156 -9.87 12.44 -15.04
C LEU A 156 -9.13 13.12 -16.22
N TYR A 157 -7.80 12.98 -16.28
CA TYR A 157 -7.00 13.43 -17.42
C TYR A 157 -7.33 12.64 -18.69
N ASP A 158 -7.44 11.31 -18.60
CA ASP A 158 -7.86 10.46 -19.71
C ASP A 158 -9.27 10.81 -20.22
N GLU A 159 -10.13 11.26 -19.33
CA GLU A 159 -11.49 11.71 -19.65
C GLU A 159 -11.53 13.13 -20.24
N GLY A 160 -10.37 13.78 -20.38
CA GLY A 160 -10.24 15.14 -20.92
C GLY A 160 -10.82 16.22 -20.01
N LYS A 161 -10.95 15.97 -18.70
CA LYS A 161 -11.55 16.89 -17.73
C LYS A 161 -10.68 18.11 -17.43
N PHE A 162 -9.38 18.03 -17.66
CA PHE A 162 -8.41 19.11 -17.45
C PHE A 162 -7.14 18.90 -18.29
N SER A 163 -6.35 19.99 -18.43
CA SER A 163 -4.97 19.95 -18.93
C SER A 163 -3.98 20.14 -17.78
N LEU A 164 -2.80 19.49 -17.86
CA LEU A 164 -1.73 19.64 -16.85
C LEU A 164 -1.25 21.09 -16.68
N ASP A 165 -1.33 21.90 -17.74
CA ASP A 165 -0.95 23.32 -17.76
C ASP A 165 -2.07 24.25 -17.28
N ASP A 166 -3.26 23.71 -17.04
CA ASP A 166 -4.35 24.47 -16.43
C ASP A 166 -3.99 24.88 -15.01
N ARG A 167 -4.48 26.06 -14.62
CA ARG A 167 -4.32 26.58 -13.27
C ARG A 167 -5.35 25.94 -12.35
N LEU A 168 -4.96 25.61 -11.12
CA LEU A 168 -5.90 25.16 -10.10
C LEU A 168 -7.08 26.15 -9.94
N SER A 169 -6.82 27.46 -10.08
CA SER A 169 -7.84 28.52 -9.98
C SER A 169 -8.90 28.47 -11.09
N ASN A 170 -8.70 27.73 -12.19
CA ASN A 170 -9.72 27.54 -13.20
C ASN A 170 -10.89 26.69 -12.65
N TYR A 171 -10.59 25.75 -11.78
CA TYR A 171 -11.51 24.76 -11.22
C TYR A 171 -11.86 25.03 -9.74
N LEU A 172 -10.96 25.71 -9.01
CA LEU A 172 -11.12 26.10 -7.61
C LEU A 172 -11.26 27.63 -7.51
N PRO A 173 -12.48 28.18 -7.67
CA PRO A 173 -12.69 29.62 -7.82
C PRO A 173 -12.16 30.47 -6.67
N TYR A 174 -12.11 29.92 -5.45
CA TYR A 174 -11.58 30.58 -4.27
C TYR A 174 -10.08 30.93 -4.35
N LEU A 175 -9.35 30.33 -5.30
CA LEU A 175 -7.94 30.67 -5.56
C LEU A 175 -7.74 31.87 -6.50
N LYS A 176 -8.79 32.33 -7.22
CA LYS A 176 -8.66 33.38 -8.28
C LYS A 176 -8.07 34.68 -7.81
N ARG A 177 -8.41 35.12 -6.57
CA ARG A 177 -7.95 36.40 -5.99
C ARG A 177 -6.85 36.23 -4.94
N THR A 178 -6.04 35.17 -5.05
CA THR A 178 -5.00 34.84 -4.09
C THR A 178 -3.62 34.79 -4.75
N ASN A 179 -2.57 34.66 -3.95
CA ASN A 179 -1.21 34.44 -4.47
C ASN A 179 -1.06 33.07 -5.16
N LYS A 180 -2.00 32.11 -4.97
CA LYS A 180 -2.02 30.78 -5.58
C LYS A 180 -2.66 30.75 -6.97
N ARG A 181 -3.24 31.85 -7.45
CA ARG A 181 -4.01 31.90 -8.71
C ARG A 181 -3.25 31.35 -9.95
N LYS A 182 -1.92 31.40 -9.93
CA LYS A 182 -1.08 31.00 -11.09
C LYS A 182 -0.56 29.56 -11.00
N ILE A 183 -0.78 28.86 -9.89
CA ILE A 183 -0.27 27.49 -9.71
C ILE A 183 -0.98 26.58 -10.68
N THR A 184 -0.21 25.87 -11.52
CA THR A 184 -0.73 24.86 -12.44
C THR A 184 -0.90 23.52 -11.75
N ILE A 185 -1.75 22.66 -12.31
CA ILE A 185 -1.96 21.28 -11.83
C ILE A 185 -0.63 20.51 -11.89
N LYS A 186 0.14 20.68 -12.95
CA LYS A 186 1.47 20.08 -13.13
C LYS A 186 2.45 20.50 -12.04
N GLU A 187 2.50 21.79 -11.68
CA GLU A 187 3.35 22.28 -10.60
C GLU A 187 2.93 21.73 -9.23
N ALA A 188 1.63 21.62 -8.96
CA ALA A 188 1.13 21.04 -7.71
C ALA A 188 1.50 19.56 -7.59
N LEU A 189 1.26 18.75 -8.65
CA LEU A 189 1.62 17.33 -8.71
C LEU A 189 3.12 17.10 -8.54
N SER A 190 3.97 18.01 -9.03
CA SER A 190 5.44 17.88 -8.97
C SER A 190 6.06 18.58 -7.76
N HIS A 191 5.27 19.09 -6.82
CA HIS A 191 5.76 19.87 -5.68
C HIS A 191 6.63 21.10 -6.06
N CYS A 192 6.31 21.72 -7.21
CA CYS A 192 6.95 22.95 -7.71
C CYS A 192 6.08 24.20 -7.60
N GLY A 193 4.86 24.09 -7.05
CA GLY A 193 3.89 25.18 -6.94
C GLY A 193 4.23 26.24 -5.88
N ARG A 194 5.46 26.25 -5.35
CA ARG A 194 5.95 27.21 -4.34
C ARG A 194 5.19 27.19 -3.02
N LEU A 195 4.35 26.19 -2.79
CA LEU A 195 3.60 26.03 -1.55
C LEU A 195 4.54 25.71 -0.38
N LYS A 196 4.14 26.07 0.83
CA LYS A 196 4.83 25.63 2.05
C LYS A 196 4.75 24.11 2.15
N ALA A 197 5.76 23.51 2.77
CA ALA A 197 5.78 22.06 3.00
C ALA A 197 4.60 21.62 3.87
N TYR A 198 4.37 22.37 4.95
CA TYR A 198 3.42 22.06 6.01
C TYR A 198 2.90 23.37 6.64
N LEU A 199 1.71 23.31 7.21
CA LEU A 199 1.13 24.33 8.10
C LEU A 199 0.65 23.65 9.39
N PRO A 200 0.85 24.26 10.58
CA PRO A 200 0.41 23.68 11.85
C PRO A 200 -1.09 23.87 12.08
N ILE A 201 -1.91 23.37 11.16
CA ILE A 201 -3.36 23.57 11.11
C ILE A 201 -4.05 23.08 12.38
N TRP A 202 -3.59 21.95 12.93
CA TRP A 202 -4.15 21.41 14.16
C TRP A 202 -3.91 22.33 15.37
N VAL A 203 -2.78 23.06 15.43
CA VAL A 203 -2.51 24.04 16.49
C VAL A 203 -3.54 25.16 16.41
N HIS A 204 -3.79 25.68 15.20
CA HIS A 204 -4.83 26.70 14.99
C HIS A 204 -6.23 26.23 15.35
N SER A 205 -6.53 24.92 15.18
CA SER A 205 -7.83 24.38 15.62
C SER A 205 -8.01 24.47 17.13
N LEU A 206 -6.93 24.23 17.90
CA LEU A 206 -6.98 24.38 19.37
C LEU A 206 -7.13 25.84 19.81
N GLU A 207 -6.47 26.76 19.09
CA GLU A 207 -6.64 28.21 19.36
C GLU A 207 -8.07 28.64 19.09
N LYS A 208 -8.64 28.24 17.95
CA LYS A 208 -10.03 28.52 17.60
C LYS A 208 -11.03 27.91 18.57
N ALA A 209 -10.77 26.73 19.09
CA ALA A 209 -11.63 26.05 20.06
C ALA A 209 -11.80 26.84 21.39
N LYS A 210 -10.84 27.74 21.72
CA LYS A 210 -10.96 28.63 22.90
C LYS A 210 -12.02 29.71 22.69
N GLU A 211 -12.29 30.08 21.42
CA GLU A 211 -13.25 31.09 21.02
C GLU A 211 -14.60 30.50 20.57
N ASP A 212 -14.56 29.28 20.02
CA ASP A 212 -15.71 28.56 19.48
C ASP A 212 -15.86 27.18 20.15
N SER A 213 -16.67 27.11 21.18
CA SER A 213 -16.94 25.87 21.94
C SER A 213 -17.68 24.81 21.12
N THR A 214 -18.21 25.15 19.92
CA THR A 214 -18.89 24.22 19.02
C THR A 214 -17.95 23.58 18.01
N LEU A 215 -16.65 23.94 18.03
CA LEU A 215 -15.68 23.41 17.06
C LEU A 215 -15.42 21.91 17.28
N PHE A 216 -15.24 21.49 18.51
CA PHE A 216 -15.08 20.09 18.89
C PHE A 216 -16.28 19.57 19.67
N ALA A 217 -16.58 18.27 19.53
CA ALA A 217 -17.63 17.58 20.26
C ALA A 217 -17.15 16.17 20.66
N GLN A 218 -17.78 15.59 21.68
CA GLN A 218 -17.50 14.21 22.11
C GLN A 218 -18.34 13.16 21.36
N GLN A 219 -19.38 13.59 20.65
CA GLN A 219 -20.25 12.75 19.83
C GLN A 219 -20.78 13.54 18.65
N ASN A 220 -21.26 12.85 17.60
CA ASN A 220 -21.95 13.50 16.50
C ASN A 220 -23.37 13.89 16.94
N ASN A 221 -23.96 14.90 16.31
CA ASN A 221 -25.34 15.31 16.55
C ASN A 221 -26.30 14.69 15.51
N GLU A 222 -27.61 14.80 15.74
CA GLU A 222 -28.66 14.30 14.85
C GLU A 222 -28.56 14.90 13.43
N GLU A 223 -28.10 16.14 13.30
CA GLU A 223 -27.88 16.80 12.02
C GLU A 223 -26.58 16.36 11.31
N ASN A 224 -25.83 15.46 11.92
CA ASN A 224 -24.57 14.89 11.37
C ASN A 224 -23.55 15.98 10.97
N GLN A 225 -23.42 17.03 11.78
CA GLN A 225 -22.57 18.18 11.50
C GLN A 225 -21.10 17.98 11.82
N TYR A 226 -20.74 16.87 12.45
CA TYR A 226 -19.39 16.59 12.91
C TYR A 226 -18.73 15.43 12.16
N LEU A 227 -17.41 15.49 12.03
CA LEU A 227 -16.56 14.45 11.49
C LEU A 227 -15.79 13.80 12.63
N GLN A 228 -15.70 12.48 12.62
CA GLN A 228 -14.99 11.71 13.64
C GLN A 228 -13.48 11.84 13.50
N LEU A 229 -12.79 12.18 14.58
CA LEU A 229 -11.33 12.26 14.70
C LEU A 229 -10.75 11.08 15.45
N THR A 230 -11.44 10.66 16.52
CA THR A 230 -11.18 9.47 17.34
C THR A 230 -12.51 8.87 17.78
N ASP A 231 -12.50 7.84 18.62
CA ASP A 231 -13.75 7.23 19.11
C ASP A 231 -14.58 8.18 19.98
N SER A 232 -13.96 9.21 20.58
CA SER A 232 -14.60 10.16 21.49
C SER A 232 -14.38 11.63 21.14
N LEU A 233 -13.79 11.93 19.99
CA LEU A 233 -13.54 13.31 19.56
C LEU A 233 -14.00 13.51 18.13
N TYR A 234 -14.74 14.59 17.93
CA TYR A 234 -15.32 14.99 16.65
C TYR A 234 -15.03 16.46 16.38
N ILE A 235 -14.97 16.86 15.08
CA ILE A 235 -14.81 18.25 14.67
C ILE A 235 -15.97 18.70 13.78
N ASN A 236 -16.39 19.95 13.91
CA ASN A 236 -17.42 20.53 13.06
C ASN A 236 -16.96 20.56 11.59
N LYS A 237 -17.78 20.04 10.67
CA LYS A 237 -17.52 20.00 9.23
C LYS A 237 -17.15 21.36 8.62
N LYS A 238 -17.66 22.45 9.20
CA LYS A 238 -17.37 23.82 8.74
C LYS A 238 -15.89 24.17 8.85
N TYR A 239 -15.12 23.50 9.71
CA TYR A 239 -13.69 23.77 9.87
C TYR A 239 -12.86 23.51 8.59
N LYS A 240 -13.38 22.72 7.65
CA LYS A 240 -12.77 22.58 6.31
C LYS A 240 -12.54 23.97 5.65
N GLN A 241 -13.44 24.93 5.85
CA GLN A 241 -13.29 26.28 5.31
C GLN A 241 -12.11 27.04 5.93
N ASP A 242 -11.88 26.87 7.24
CA ASP A 242 -10.73 27.45 7.93
C ASP A 242 -9.41 26.82 7.48
N ILE A 243 -9.40 25.52 7.23
CA ILE A 243 -8.23 24.82 6.66
C ILE A 243 -7.88 25.40 5.29
N LEU A 244 -8.86 25.49 4.40
CA LEU A 244 -8.66 26.07 3.07
C LEU A 244 -8.24 27.54 3.16
N LYS A 245 -8.81 28.32 4.08
CA LYS A 245 -8.42 29.71 4.32
C LYS A 245 -6.95 29.82 4.75
N GLN A 246 -6.49 29.00 5.69
CA GLN A 246 -5.08 28.98 6.11
C GLN A 246 -4.15 28.63 4.93
N ILE A 247 -4.52 27.66 4.08
CA ILE A 247 -3.78 27.35 2.86
C ILE A 247 -3.75 28.57 1.93
N ILE A 248 -4.89 29.21 1.68
CA ILE A 248 -5.03 30.38 0.80
C ILE A 248 -4.16 31.53 1.28
N ASP A 249 -4.19 31.83 2.56
CA ASP A 249 -3.49 32.99 3.16
C ASP A 249 -1.99 32.73 3.33
N SER A 250 -1.54 31.48 3.31
CA SER A 250 -0.13 31.15 3.49
C SER A 250 0.77 31.80 2.43
N PRO A 251 1.98 32.28 2.80
CA PRO A 251 2.89 32.84 1.82
C PRO A 251 3.46 31.77 0.90
N LEU A 252 3.72 32.12 -0.36
CA LEU A 252 4.47 31.28 -1.28
C LEU A 252 5.97 31.34 -1.01
N ASN A 253 6.68 30.25 -1.24
CA ASN A 253 8.13 30.25 -1.26
C ASN A 253 8.64 31.19 -2.37
N PRO A 254 9.76 31.92 -2.17
CA PRO A 254 10.20 32.97 -3.11
C PRO A 254 10.67 32.41 -4.46
N LYS A 255 11.20 31.19 -4.47
CA LYS A 255 11.78 30.57 -5.68
C LYS A 255 10.97 29.36 -6.15
N HIS A 256 10.86 29.19 -7.47
CA HIS A 256 10.40 27.95 -8.07
C HIS A 256 11.47 26.87 -7.89
N LYS A 257 11.32 26.06 -6.84
CA LYS A 257 12.17 24.90 -6.57
C LYS A 257 11.32 23.79 -6.00
N TYR A 258 11.82 22.59 -6.03
CA TYR A 258 11.20 21.46 -5.36
C TYR A 258 11.09 21.71 -3.84
N VAL A 259 9.86 21.70 -3.35
CA VAL A 259 9.53 21.67 -1.92
C VAL A 259 8.37 20.71 -1.75
N TYR A 260 8.65 19.54 -1.18
CA TYR A 260 7.59 18.59 -0.86
C TYR A 260 6.49 19.27 -0.04
N SER A 261 5.26 19.22 -0.50
CA SER A 261 4.15 19.99 0.09
C SER A 261 2.88 19.15 0.14
N ASP A 262 2.31 19.00 1.33
CA ASP A 262 0.98 18.40 1.54
C ASP A 262 -0.13 19.33 1.05
N LEU A 263 0.08 20.64 1.16
CA LEU A 263 -0.92 21.64 0.76
C LEU A 263 -1.32 21.51 -0.71
N GLY A 264 -0.36 21.20 -1.59
CA GLY A 264 -0.64 20.96 -3.01
C GLY A 264 -1.58 19.78 -3.22
N PHE A 265 -1.38 18.70 -2.46
CA PHE A 265 -2.21 17.50 -2.56
C PHE A 265 -3.57 17.66 -1.88
N ILE A 266 -3.70 18.51 -0.85
CA ILE A 266 -5.03 18.91 -0.33
C ILE A 266 -5.82 19.58 -1.46
N LEU A 267 -5.23 20.58 -2.15
CA LEU A 267 -5.90 21.26 -3.27
C LEU A 267 -6.17 20.32 -4.47
N LEU A 268 -5.30 19.34 -4.73
CA LEU A 268 -5.51 18.34 -5.78
C LEU A 268 -6.64 17.36 -5.40
N GLY A 269 -6.84 17.04 -4.12
CA GLY A 269 -8.01 16.31 -3.64
C GLY A 269 -9.31 17.10 -3.92
N GLU A 270 -9.34 18.39 -3.56
CA GLU A 270 -10.46 19.29 -3.89
C GLU A 270 -10.72 19.38 -5.41
N LEU A 271 -9.64 19.33 -6.22
CA LEU A 271 -9.76 19.30 -7.68
C LEU A 271 -10.46 18.02 -8.16
N VAL A 272 -10.09 16.85 -7.63
CA VAL A 272 -10.76 15.59 -7.96
C VAL A 272 -12.25 15.68 -7.65
N GLU A 273 -12.62 16.16 -6.44
CA GLU A 273 -14.01 16.31 -6.03
C GLU A 273 -14.78 17.28 -6.94
N THR A 274 -14.15 18.41 -7.29
CA THR A 274 -14.76 19.40 -8.19
C THR A 274 -15.00 18.87 -9.60
N LEU A 275 -14.02 18.15 -10.18
CA LEU A 275 -14.11 17.65 -11.55
C LEU A 275 -15.03 16.44 -11.69
N SER A 276 -15.12 15.61 -10.65
CA SER A 276 -15.90 14.37 -10.66
C SER A 276 -17.32 14.54 -10.12
N GLY A 277 -17.56 15.59 -9.30
CA GLY A 277 -18.82 15.76 -8.55
C GLY A 277 -19.01 14.74 -7.41
N LYS A 278 -17.96 13.98 -7.04
CA LYS A 278 -17.96 12.95 -5.99
C LYS A 278 -16.84 13.25 -4.99
N THR A 279 -17.01 12.79 -3.75
CA THR A 279 -15.89 12.80 -2.79
C THR A 279 -14.76 11.88 -3.26
N LEU A 280 -13.54 12.19 -2.86
CA LEU A 280 -12.34 11.47 -3.32
C LEU A 280 -12.43 9.96 -3.07
N ASP A 281 -12.89 9.55 -1.90
CA ASP A 281 -13.07 8.14 -1.51
C ASP A 281 -14.11 7.43 -2.41
N VAL A 282 -15.27 8.05 -2.64
CA VAL A 282 -16.33 7.48 -3.50
C VAL A 282 -15.85 7.40 -4.94
N TYR A 283 -15.14 8.42 -5.45
CA TYR A 283 -14.63 8.38 -6.82
C TYR A 283 -13.64 7.23 -7.04
N LEU A 284 -12.74 7.01 -6.07
CA LEU A 284 -11.76 5.92 -6.14
C LEU A 284 -12.39 4.53 -5.97
N GLU A 285 -13.34 4.41 -5.06
CA GLU A 285 -14.11 3.17 -4.86
C GLU A 285 -14.77 2.72 -6.16
N ASP A 286 -15.49 3.64 -6.84
CA ASP A 286 -16.24 3.33 -8.05
C ASP A 286 -15.35 3.02 -9.26
N ASN A 287 -14.21 3.70 -9.40
CA ASN A 287 -13.39 3.63 -10.60
C ASN A 287 -12.22 2.64 -10.50
N PHE A 288 -11.74 2.34 -9.27
CA PHE A 288 -10.56 1.51 -9.06
C PHE A 288 -10.76 0.43 -8.01
N TYR A 289 -11.04 0.77 -6.76
CA TYR A 289 -10.93 -0.20 -5.66
C TYR A 289 -11.93 -1.34 -5.81
N LYS A 290 -13.20 -1.04 -5.99
CA LYS A 290 -14.24 -2.06 -6.22
C LYS A 290 -14.06 -2.80 -7.55
N PRO A 291 -13.85 -2.13 -8.72
CA PRO A 291 -13.63 -2.83 -9.99
C PRO A 291 -12.36 -3.68 -10.06
N MET A 292 -11.33 -3.39 -9.25
CA MET A 292 -10.10 -4.17 -9.11
C MET A 292 -10.18 -5.25 -8.03
N ASN A 293 -11.31 -5.31 -7.29
CA ASN A 293 -11.55 -6.21 -6.16
C ASN A 293 -10.51 -6.03 -5.03
N LEU A 294 -10.20 -4.76 -4.69
CA LEU A 294 -9.32 -4.43 -3.57
C LEU A 294 -10.13 -4.47 -2.27
N ALA A 295 -10.04 -5.58 -1.55
CA ALA A 295 -10.91 -5.84 -0.42
C ALA A 295 -10.62 -4.94 0.79
N HIS A 296 -9.34 -4.52 0.96
CA HIS A 296 -8.83 -3.85 2.15
C HIS A 296 -8.27 -2.45 1.88
N THR A 297 -8.58 -1.86 0.71
CA THR A 297 -8.14 -0.51 0.36
C THR A 297 -9.29 0.47 0.49
N CYS A 298 -9.23 1.34 1.49
CA CYS A 298 -10.29 2.31 1.74
C CYS A 298 -9.81 3.50 2.58
N PHE A 299 -10.58 4.56 2.56
CA PHE A 299 -10.55 5.59 3.59
C PHE A 299 -11.49 5.16 4.74
N ARG A 300 -11.21 5.66 5.96
CA ARG A 300 -12.04 5.40 7.15
C ARG A 300 -12.34 3.90 7.37
N PRO A 301 -11.30 3.06 7.52
CA PRO A 301 -11.46 1.60 7.56
C PRO A 301 -12.39 1.11 8.68
N LYS A 302 -12.57 1.84 9.76
CA LYS A 302 -13.51 1.49 10.83
C LYS A 302 -14.97 1.32 10.37
N GLU A 303 -15.34 1.94 9.25
CA GLU A 303 -16.68 1.84 8.69
C GLU A 303 -16.89 0.55 7.87
N LYS A 304 -15.81 -0.13 7.46
CA LYS A 304 -15.85 -1.24 6.49
C LYS A 304 -15.14 -2.50 6.97
N GLU A 305 -14.16 -2.38 7.87
CA GLU A 305 -13.21 -3.42 8.21
C GLU A 305 -13.36 -3.90 9.66
N ASN A 306 -12.95 -5.17 9.90
CA ASN A 306 -12.80 -5.63 11.27
C ASN A 306 -11.66 -4.86 11.94
N ILE A 307 -11.94 -4.26 13.09
CA ILE A 307 -10.99 -3.47 13.86
C ILE A 307 -9.72 -4.27 14.24
N GLU A 308 -9.80 -5.59 14.39
CA GLU A 308 -8.64 -6.44 14.69
C GLU A 308 -7.63 -6.50 13.55
N ASN A 309 -8.08 -6.34 12.30
CA ASN A 309 -7.21 -6.30 11.14
C ASN A 309 -6.48 -4.96 10.98
N ILE A 310 -6.99 -3.90 11.61
CA ILE A 310 -6.39 -2.57 11.46
C ILE A 310 -5.20 -2.46 12.41
N VAL A 311 -4.04 -2.15 11.86
CA VAL A 311 -2.80 -1.98 12.62
C VAL A 311 -2.83 -0.62 13.33
N PRO A 312 -2.59 -0.55 14.65
CA PRO A 312 -2.43 0.72 15.36
C PRO A 312 -1.28 1.53 14.77
N THR A 313 -1.48 2.83 14.58
CA THR A 313 -0.49 3.69 13.96
C THR A 313 0.40 4.38 14.99
N ILE A 314 -0.19 5.05 15.99
CA ILE A 314 0.54 5.83 16.99
C ILE A 314 -0.29 6.00 18.27
N GLU A 315 0.37 6.16 19.41
CA GLU A 315 -0.22 6.73 20.62
C GLU A 315 -0.08 8.25 20.56
N ALA A 316 -1.12 8.92 20.00
CA ALA A 316 -1.07 10.34 19.74
C ALA A 316 -1.04 11.16 21.04
N VAL A 317 -0.09 12.07 21.12
CA VAL A 317 0.04 13.08 22.19
C VAL A 317 -0.38 14.48 21.72
N ASP A 318 -0.92 14.59 20.52
CA ASP A 318 -1.50 15.80 19.96
C ASP A 318 -2.90 16.07 20.55
N PHE A 319 -3.68 16.95 19.92
CA PHE A 319 -5.05 17.29 20.34
C PHE A 319 -5.98 16.08 20.51
N ARG A 320 -5.66 14.92 19.93
CA ARG A 320 -6.47 13.69 19.99
C ARG A 320 -6.22 12.89 21.26
N ASN A 321 -5.01 12.95 21.81
CA ASN A 321 -4.57 12.29 23.06
C ASN A 321 -5.15 10.86 23.21
N SER A 322 -4.95 10.02 22.19
CA SER A 322 -5.51 8.67 22.12
C SER A 322 -4.67 7.75 21.23
N LEU A 323 -4.88 6.43 21.36
CA LEU A 323 -4.38 5.46 20.41
C LEU A 323 -5.07 5.68 19.05
N ILE A 324 -4.29 5.96 18.01
CA ILE A 324 -4.80 6.09 16.64
C ILE A 324 -4.77 4.72 15.98
N LYS A 325 -5.96 4.13 15.85
CA LYS A 325 -6.20 2.83 15.19
C LYS A 325 -7.44 2.96 14.30
N GLY A 326 -7.25 2.90 12.97
CA GLY A 326 -8.34 3.04 12.00
C GLY A 326 -8.84 4.47 11.78
N ASN A 327 -8.32 5.44 12.53
CA ASN A 327 -8.37 6.86 12.20
C ASN A 327 -7.03 7.25 11.59
N VAL A 328 -7.04 8.22 10.66
CA VAL A 328 -5.81 8.64 9.96
C VAL A 328 -4.80 9.27 10.93
N HIS A 329 -3.52 8.94 10.73
CA HIS A 329 -2.42 9.51 11.52
C HIS A 329 -2.27 11.01 11.29
N ASP A 330 -2.30 11.45 10.03
CA ASP A 330 -2.11 12.85 9.66
C ASP A 330 -3.19 13.75 10.27
N GLU A 331 -2.77 14.74 11.05
CA GLU A 331 -3.65 15.61 11.81
C GLU A 331 -4.54 16.47 10.91
N THR A 332 -4.01 16.96 9.79
CA THR A 332 -4.79 17.77 8.84
C THR A 332 -5.82 16.92 8.10
N SER A 333 -5.43 15.72 7.69
CA SER A 333 -6.38 14.77 7.09
C SER A 333 -7.47 14.36 8.08
N ALA A 334 -7.13 14.15 9.36
CA ALA A 334 -8.10 13.90 10.42
C ALA A 334 -9.12 15.05 10.51
N LEU A 335 -8.65 16.30 10.60
CA LEU A 335 -9.49 17.49 10.63
C LEU A 335 -10.37 17.66 9.37
N LEU A 336 -10.00 17.03 8.26
CA LEU A 336 -10.79 16.91 7.02
C LEU A 336 -11.72 15.67 7.01
N GLY A 337 -11.83 14.94 8.11
CA GLY A 337 -12.68 13.74 8.24
C GLY A 337 -12.06 12.45 7.73
N GLY A 338 -10.74 12.39 7.65
CA GLY A 338 -10.00 11.20 7.25
C GLY A 338 -9.92 10.95 5.74
N VAL A 339 -10.52 11.82 4.91
CA VAL A 339 -10.46 11.76 3.45
C VAL A 339 -9.80 13.02 2.92
N ALA A 340 -8.53 12.92 2.54
CA ALA A 340 -7.80 14.05 1.99
C ALA A 340 -6.82 13.60 0.90
N GLY A 341 -6.50 14.52 -0.02
CA GLY A 341 -5.66 14.19 -1.17
C GLY A 341 -4.21 13.83 -0.82
N HIS A 342 -3.74 14.12 0.40
CA HIS A 342 -2.37 13.93 0.81
C HIS A 342 -2.14 12.74 1.77
N ALA A 343 -3.19 12.32 2.50
CA ALA A 343 -3.18 11.22 3.49
C ALA A 343 -4.60 10.73 3.78
N GLY A 344 -4.75 9.56 4.43
CA GLY A 344 -6.02 8.99 4.86
C GLY A 344 -6.37 7.64 4.24
N LEU A 345 -5.60 7.17 3.26
CA LEU A 345 -5.80 5.85 2.69
C LEU A 345 -5.22 4.78 3.63
N PHE A 346 -5.94 3.68 3.74
CA PHE A 346 -5.52 2.44 4.41
C PHE A 346 -5.49 1.31 3.38
N SER A 347 -4.55 0.37 3.54
CA SER A 347 -4.42 -0.74 2.59
C SER A 347 -3.55 -1.88 3.14
N THR A 348 -3.53 -2.99 2.41
CA THR A 348 -2.61 -4.14 2.56
C THR A 348 -1.56 -4.13 1.45
N ALA A 349 -0.51 -4.95 1.60
CA ALA A 349 0.51 -5.06 0.56
C ALA A 349 -0.05 -5.69 -0.73
N GLU A 350 -0.98 -6.64 -0.64
CA GLU A 350 -1.58 -7.28 -1.82
C GLU A 350 -2.47 -6.33 -2.63
N ASP A 351 -3.29 -5.53 -1.96
CA ASP A 351 -4.13 -4.56 -2.65
C ASP A 351 -3.29 -3.48 -3.34
N LEU A 352 -2.25 -2.99 -2.66
CA LEU A 352 -1.30 -2.04 -3.29
C LEU A 352 -0.55 -2.67 -4.47
N PHE A 353 -0.22 -3.97 -4.39
CA PHE A 353 0.41 -4.69 -5.50
C PHE A 353 -0.49 -4.67 -6.74
N ALA A 354 -1.79 -4.88 -6.61
CA ALA A 354 -2.70 -4.84 -7.75
C ALA A 354 -2.68 -3.48 -8.48
N ILE A 355 -2.67 -2.37 -7.72
CA ILE A 355 -2.53 -1.02 -8.30
C ILE A 355 -1.14 -0.84 -8.95
N CYS A 356 -0.07 -1.23 -8.26
CA CYS A 356 1.29 -1.14 -8.80
C CYS A 356 1.45 -1.97 -10.08
N GLN A 357 0.86 -3.17 -10.13
CA GLN A 357 0.87 -4.03 -11.31
C GLN A 357 0.07 -3.41 -12.46
N MET A 358 -1.06 -2.77 -12.19
CA MET A 358 -1.83 -2.01 -13.18
C MET A 358 -0.97 -0.88 -13.79
N ILE A 359 -0.23 -0.14 -12.96
CA ILE A 359 0.69 0.91 -13.41
C ILE A 359 1.82 0.30 -14.27
N LEU A 360 2.45 -0.78 -13.80
CA LEU A 360 3.53 -1.49 -14.50
C LEU A 360 3.05 -1.99 -15.88
N ASN A 361 1.83 -2.50 -15.96
CA ASN A 361 1.15 -2.97 -17.17
C ASN A 361 0.54 -1.83 -17.99
N LYS A 362 1.05 -0.59 -17.84
CA LYS A 362 0.61 0.56 -18.63
C LYS A 362 -0.91 0.80 -18.58
N GLY A 363 -1.49 0.68 -17.38
CA GLY A 363 -2.88 1.00 -17.09
C GLY A 363 -3.86 -0.14 -17.30
N GLN A 364 -3.38 -1.39 -17.41
CA GLN A 364 -4.22 -2.57 -17.59
C GLN A 364 -4.04 -3.57 -16.43
N TYR A 365 -5.14 -4.11 -15.92
CA TYR A 365 -5.15 -5.15 -14.88
C TYR A 365 -6.28 -6.14 -15.13
N ASN A 366 -5.99 -7.44 -15.02
CA ASN A 366 -6.96 -8.55 -15.25
C ASN A 366 -7.79 -8.35 -16.54
N GLY A 367 -7.12 -8.04 -17.66
CA GLY A 367 -7.76 -7.84 -18.96
C GLY A 367 -8.52 -6.52 -19.15
N LYS A 368 -8.73 -5.75 -18.09
CA LYS A 368 -9.43 -4.46 -18.12
C LYS A 368 -8.45 -3.29 -18.15
N ARG A 369 -8.75 -2.28 -18.98
CA ARG A 369 -8.02 -1.02 -19.00
C ARG A 369 -8.67 -0.02 -18.07
N TYR A 370 -7.87 0.53 -17.15
CA TYR A 370 -8.28 1.55 -16.18
C TYR A 370 -7.77 2.93 -16.56
N ILE A 371 -6.55 3.01 -17.12
CA ILE A 371 -5.85 4.23 -17.52
C ILE A 371 -5.18 4.00 -18.86
N ASN A 372 -5.12 5.01 -19.72
CA ASN A 372 -4.40 4.94 -20.99
C ASN A 372 -2.88 4.81 -20.78
N SER A 373 -2.20 4.04 -21.62
CA SER A 373 -0.75 3.84 -21.53
C SER A 373 0.02 5.17 -21.66
N LYS A 374 -0.42 6.06 -22.55
CA LYS A 374 0.17 7.39 -22.73
C LYS A 374 0.10 8.24 -21.45
N THR A 375 -0.99 8.13 -20.69
CA THR A 375 -1.16 8.83 -19.42
C THR A 375 -0.24 8.28 -18.34
N ILE A 376 -0.10 6.95 -18.26
CA ILE A 376 0.89 6.33 -17.37
C ILE A 376 2.30 6.86 -17.69
N ASP A 377 2.70 6.87 -18.98
CA ASP A 377 4.01 7.37 -19.40
C ASP A 377 4.20 8.86 -19.08
N LEU A 378 3.18 9.69 -19.31
CA LEU A 378 3.20 11.11 -19.02
C LEU A 378 3.35 11.39 -17.53
N PHE A 379 2.57 10.69 -16.67
CA PHE A 379 2.60 10.89 -15.24
C PHE A 379 3.84 10.28 -14.55
N SER A 380 4.51 9.33 -15.20
CA SER A 380 5.76 8.72 -14.70
C SER A 380 7.02 9.50 -15.12
N LYS A 381 6.87 10.55 -15.94
CA LYS A 381 7.98 11.34 -16.50
C LYS A 381 8.34 12.51 -15.57
N THR A 382 9.61 12.83 -15.44
CA THR A 382 10.08 14.06 -14.79
C THR A 382 9.77 15.28 -15.66
N HIS A 383 9.16 16.32 -15.08
CA HIS A 383 8.72 17.51 -15.81
C HIS A 383 9.52 18.78 -15.51
N PHE A 384 10.23 18.83 -14.37
CA PHE A 384 10.95 20.03 -13.91
C PHE A 384 12.41 19.72 -13.57
N ALA A 385 13.08 18.93 -14.43
CA ALA A 385 14.49 18.57 -14.25
C ALA A 385 15.41 19.79 -14.21
N GLU A 386 15.08 20.84 -14.95
CA GLU A 386 15.77 22.13 -15.00
C GLU A 386 15.76 22.86 -13.65
N HIS A 387 14.78 22.59 -12.79
CA HIS A 387 14.71 23.09 -11.41
C HIS A 387 15.35 22.13 -10.39
N ASN A 388 16.18 21.18 -10.86
CA ASN A 388 16.75 20.09 -10.05
C ASN A 388 15.69 19.28 -9.30
N ASN A 389 14.49 19.17 -9.87
CA ASN A 389 13.40 18.39 -9.34
C ASN A 389 13.33 17.03 -10.05
N ARG A 390 13.57 15.94 -9.31
CA ARG A 390 13.50 14.58 -9.84
C ARG A 390 12.06 14.07 -9.99
N ARG A 391 11.10 14.69 -9.30
CA ARG A 391 9.72 14.20 -9.23
C ARG A 391 9.06 14.08 -10.61
N ALA A 392 8.26 13.02 -10.74
CA ALA A 392 7.23 12.92 -11.76
C ALA A 392 5.93 13.54 -11.20
N LEU A 393 4.81 13.33 -11.87
CA LEU A 393 3.51 13.87 -11.43
C LEU A 393 2.94 12.97 -10.30
N GLY A 394 3.10 13.43 -9.08
CA GLY A 394 2.77 12.70 -7.85
C GLY A 394 3.88 11.78 -7.35
N TRP A 395 4.62 11.15 -8.24
CA TRP A 395 5.59 10.11 -7.92
C TRP A 395 6.98 10.63 -7.54
N ASP A 396 7.66 9.91 -6.66
CA ASP A 396 9.10 10.06 -6.45
C ASP A 396 9.87 9.25 -7.49
N LYS A 397 11.13 9.64 -7.72
CA LYS A 397 12.05 9.02 -8.69
C LYS A 397 13.46 8.98 -8.11
N PRO A 398 14.35 8.13 -8.66
CA PRO A 398 15.77 8.19 -8.32
C PRO A 398 16.34 9.59 -8.56
N LEU A 399 17.41 9.94 -7.86
CA LEU A 399 18.10 11.22 -8.04
C LEU A 399 18.48 11.43 -9.51
N LEU A 400 18.39 12.66 -9.99
CA LEU A 400 18.81 13.03 -11.35
C LEU A 400 20.30 12.76 -11.55
N LYS A 401 21.12 13.06 -10.53
CA LYS A 401 22.58 12.83 -10.49
C LYS A 401 22.96 12.18 -9.16
N GLY A 402 24.01 11.37 -9.17
CA GLY A 402 24.50 10.68 -7.97
C GLY A 402 23.71 9.40 -7.63
N LYS A 403 24.08 8.79 -6.49
CA LYS A 403 23.40 7.60 -5.94
C LYS A 403 22.25 8.04 -5.05
N SER A 404 21.11 7.36 -5.16
CA SER A 404 19.94 7.65 -4.34
C SER A 404 20.12 7.09 -2.92
N SER A 405 19.76 7.90 -1.91
CA SER A 405 19.70 7.45 -0.51
C SER A 405 18.29 7.08 -0.06
N HIS A 406 17.26 7.31 -0.87
CA HIS A 406 15.85 7.09 -0.53
C HIS A 406 15.20 5.93 -1.34
N THR A 407 15.93 5.40 -2.30
CA THR A 407 15.59 4.21 -3.07
C THR A 407 16.86 3.45 -3.44
N SER A 408 16.74 2.26 -4.02
CA SER A 408 17.90 1.48 -4.45
C SER A 408 18.82 2.26 -5.39
N LYS A 409 20.12 2.08 -5.21
CA LYS A 409 21.16 2.58 -6.14
C LYS A 409 21.09 1.93 -7.51
N TYR A 410 20.43 0.78 -7.62
CA TYR A 410 20.23 0.00 -8.85
C TYR A 410 18.91 0.31 -9.56
N ALA A 411 18.01 1.04 -8.90
CA ALA A 411 16.71 1.38 -9.48
C ALA A 411 16.86 2.16 -10.79
N SER A 412 16.14 1.75 -11.83
CA SER A 412 16.21 2.38 -13.14
C SER A 412 15.75 3.85 -13.11
N LYS A 413 16.23 4.66 -14.05
CA LYS A 413 15.78 6.06 -14.15
C LYS A 413 14.32 6.22 -14.55
N LYS A 414 13.69 5.15 -15.07
CA LYS A 414 12.26 5.12 -15.35
C LYS A 414 11.42 4.72 -14.16
N SER A 415 12.05 4.19 -13.10
CA SER A 415 11.35 3.75 -11.91
C SER A 415 10.67 4.91 -11.19
N ILE A 416 9.57 4.59 -10.51
CA ILE A 416 8.74 5.51 -9.74
C ILE A 416 8.34 4.85 -8.41
N GLY A 417 8.09 5.67 -7.41
CA GLY A 417 7.64 5.15 -6.12
C GLY A 417 7.21 6.27 -5.19
N HIS A 418 6.97 5.93 -3.95
CA HIS A 418 6.72 6.89 -2.87
C HIS A 418 6.96 6.26 -1.50
N SER A 419 7.18 7.09 -0.49
CA SER A 419 7.25 6.68 0.91
C SER A 419 6.16 7.35 1.73
N GLY A 420 5.71 6.68 2.80
CA GLY A 420 4.78 7.21 3.77
C GLY A 420 5.45 7.49 5.12
N PHE A 421 4.95 8.48 5.84
CA PHE A 421 5.47 8.89 7.15
C PHE A 421 5.38 7.76 8.19
N THR A 422 4.34 6.97 8.11
CA THR A 422 4.07 5.82 8.99
C THR A 422 5.06 4.65 8.83
N GLY A 423 5.96 4.71 7.84
CA GLY A 423 6.96 3.68 7.56
C GLY A 423 6.71 2.91 6.27
N THR A 424 5.65 3.24 5.58
CA THR A 424 5.26 2.60 4.32
C THR A 424 6.11 3.04 3.14
N TYR A 425 6.23 2.16 2.14
CA TYR A 425 7.04 2.39 0.95
C TYR A 425 6.56 1.50 -0.19
N LEU A 426 6.57 2.02 -1.39
CA LEU A 426 6.41 1.24 -2.60
C LEU A 426 7.30 1.77 -3.72
N TRP A 427 7.74 0.86 -4.59
CA TRP A 427 8.55 1.20 -5.74
C TRP A 427 8.25 0.30 -6.92
N ILE A 428 8.13 0.89 -8.11
CA ILE A 428 7.81 0.22 -9.37
C ILE A 428 8.93 0.51 -10.35
N ASP A 429 9.60 -0.50 -10.86
CA ASP A 429 10.64 -0.36 -11.87
C ASP A 429 10.22 -1.01 -13.20
N PRO A 430 9.81 -0.22 -14.19
CA PRO A 430 9.34 -0.75 -15.47
C PRO A 430 10.46 -1.34 -16.36
N GLU A 431 11.72 -1.00 -16.13
CA GLU A 431 12.84 -1.59 -16.90
C GLU A 431 13.18 -2.99 -16.40
N ASN A 432 13.12 -3.20 -15.10
CA ASN A 432 13.38 -4.50 -14.46
C ASN A 432 12.11 -5.29 -14.17
N GLN A 433 10.93 -4.73 -14.52
CA GLN A 433 9.60 -5.33 -14.26
C GLN A 433 9.41 -5.71 -12.79
N THR A 434 9.96 -4.91 -11.86
CA THR A 434 9.91 -5.21 -10.42
C THR A 434 8.98 -4.27 -9.67
N ILE A 435 8.39 -4.81 -8.60
CA ILE A 435 7.58 -4.08 -7.61
C ILE A 435 8.08 -4.47 -6.24
N LEU A 436 8.34 -3.46 -5.39
CA LEU A 436 8.57 -3.62 -3.96
C LEU A 436 7.49 -2.87 -3.20
N ILE A 437 6.87 -3.54 -2.23
CA ILE A 437 5.98 -2.92 -1.25
C ILE A 437 6.48 -3.30 0.14
N PHE A 438 6.58 -2.31 1.00
CA PHE A 438 6.96 -2.46 2.40
C PHE A 438 5.99 -1.64 3.25
N LEU A 439 5.19 -2.27 4.09
CA LEU A 439 4.27 -1.62 5.01
C LEU A 439 4.70 -1.88 6.43
N SER A 440 4.73 -0.84 7.24
CA SER A 440 4.98 -0.91 8.68
C SER A 440 4.34 0.25 9.41
N ASN A 441 4.23 0.14 10.72
CA ASN A 441 3.78 1.21 11.62
C ASN A 441 4.96 1.75 12.47
N ARG A 442 6.05 2.16 11.80
CA ARG A 442 7.28 2.63 12.46
C ARG A 442 7.07 3.77 13.47
N VAL A 443 5.94 4.47 13.39
CA VAL A 443 5.59 5.57 14.30
C VAL A 443 4.95 5.08 15.60
N TYR A 444 4.71 3.78 15.74
CA TYR A 444 4.19 3.19 16.96
C TYR A 444 5.35 2.88 17.95
N PRO A 445 5.25 3.21 19.26
CA PRO A 445 4.14 3.96 19.87
C PRO A 445 4.23 5.46 19.62
N ASP A 446 5.39 6.00 19.22
CA ASP A 446 5.60 7.42 18.97
C ASP A 446 6.53 7.68 17.77
N ALA A 447 6.49 8.89 17.23
CA ALA A 447 7.25 9.29 16.04
C ALA A 447 8.61 10.00 16.38
N LYS A 448 9.05 10.00 17.65
CA LYS A 448 10.24 10.74 18.09
C LYS A 448 11.53 10.31 17.40
N THR A 449 11.62 9.03 17.04
CA THR A 449 12.78 8.49 16.34
C THR A 449 12.39 7.93 14.98
N ASN A 450 13.33 7.85 14.05
CA ASN A 450 13.12 7.18 12.76
C ASN A 450 14.21 6.12 12.53
N LYS A 451 14.21 5.11 13.41
CA LYS A 451 15.15 3.99 13.32
C LYS A 451 15.07 3.27 11.95
N LEU A 452 13.86 3.16 11.36
CA LEU A 452 13.68 2.57 10.04
C LEU A 452 14.53 3.26 8.96
N ALA A 453 14.60 4.59 8.98
CA ALA A 453 15.44 5.34 8.05
C ALA A 453 16.93 5.33 8.48
N GLN A 454 17.23 5.45 9.77
CA GLN A 454 18.61 5.41 10.29
C GLN A 454 19.33 4.10 9.98
N LEU A 455 18.61 2.99 10.02
CA LEU A 455 19.09 1.64 9.72
C LEU A 455 19.02 1.28 8.23
N ASN A 456 18.56 2.17 7.36
CA ASN A 456 18.42 1.98 5.91
C ASN A 456 17.61 0.74 5.46
N ILE A 457 16.81 0.12 6.33
CA ILE A 457 16.16 -1.18 6.10
C ILE A 457 15.48 -1.25 4.73
N ARG A 458 14.67 -0.26 4.37
CA ARG A 458 13.93 -0.26 3.10
C ARG A 458 14.85 -0.16 1.89
N THR A 459 15.89 0.64 1.97
CA THR A 459 16.86 0.84 0.88
C THR A 459 17.72 -0.40 0.71
N ASP A 460 18.14 -1.03 1.80
CA ASP A 460 18.96 -2.24 1.77
C ASP A 460 18.15 -3.44 1.24
N ILE A 461 16.88 -3.58 1.65
CA ILE A 461 15.96 -4.56 1.05
C ILE A 461 15.83 -4.30 -0.45
N HIS A 462 15.67 -3.05 -0.85
CA HIS A 462 15.51 -2.68 -2.25
C HIS A 462 16.80 -2.94 -3.07
N ASP A 463 17.98 -2.72 -2.52
CA ASP A 463 19.25 -3.08 -3.15
C ASP A 463 19.36 -4.60 -3.33
N LEU A 464 19.06 -5.39 -2.29
CA LEU A 464 19.09 -6.85 -2.34
C LEU A 464 18.18 -7.43 -3.42
N ILE A 465 17.04 -6.80 -3.71
CA ILE A 465 16.15 -7.27 -4.78
C ILE A 465 16.89 -7.33 -6.11
N TYR A 466 17.62 -6.29 -6.48
CA TYR A 466 18.38 -6.26 -7.74
C TYR A 466 19.60 -7.19 -7.74
N GLU A 467 20.11 -7.54 -6.56
CA GLU A 467 21.22 -8.51 -6.42
C GLU A 467 20.72 -9.96 -6.52
N ILE A 468 19.44 -10.21 -6.19
CA ILE A 468 18.84 -11.56 -6.15
C ILE A 468 18.14 -11.89 -7.48
N LEU A 469 17.51 -10.91 -8.11
CA LEU A 469 16.72 -11.08 -9.34
C LEU A 469 17.56 -10.91 -10.60
#